data_900057f01ae5a75b2e2dcb1853508f06
#
_entry.id   900057f01ae5a75b2e2dcb1853508f06
#
_cell.length_a   1.000
_cell.length_b   1.000
_cell.length_c   1.000
_cell.angle_alpha   90.00
_cell.angle_beta   90.00
_cell.angle_gamma   90.00
#
_symmetry.space_group_name_H-M   'P 1'
#
loop_
_entity.id
_entity.type
_entity.pdbx_description
1 polymer ?
#
loop_
_entity_poly.entity_id
_entity_poly.type
_entity_poly.pdbx_seq_one_letter_code
_entity_poly.pdbx_strand_id
1 'polypeptide(L)'
;MLRIATLMTYGAIALALWPAESAAAETAPDGAFFAESFDDADLAKRGWYDGTQFRIVGGARAGKGCIEYEWTDAQSKVQGSSPARHLFEPSDEVAIRFYLKLSKGWGWSGRNYHPHLTHFLTTENSKWHGPAASHLTLYVEPVGGKLRLAAQDIQNAGAPHGLTQGPLRGGYNGEFYDSDEVLFGDDRWHCVEAYFKLNTLDPKRDRPNRDGIVRGWLDGRLVVDRTNVVLRSTDFPKMKFNQFLLAPYFGPGLLPHAQKLWIDELVIGGKRIGPLPAGKGSAGEAGPRE
;
A
#
# COMPACT_ATOMS: atom_id res chain seq x y z
N MET A 1 38.98 -41.79 67.63
CA MET A 1 38.18 -40.68 67.13
C MET A 1 38.52 -40.47 65.68
N LEU A 2 37.65 -40.93 64.79
CA LEU A 2 37.91 -40.89 63.34
C LEU A 2 37.04 -39.74 62.77
N ARG A 3 37.67 -38.74 62.17
CA ARG A 3 36.96 -37.66 61.49
C ARG A 3 36.78 -38.00 60.02
N ILE A 4 35.51 -38.13 59.60
CA ILE A 4 35.14 -38.35 58.24
C ILE A 4 35.00 -36.93 57.58
N ALA A 5 35.79 -36.67 56.55
CA ALA A 5 35.68 -35.48 55.69
C ALA A 5 34.75 -35.78 54.52
N THR A 6 33.64 -35.04 54.45
CA THR A 6 32.68 -35.14 53.35
C THR A 6 33.11 -34.17 52.24
N LEU A 7 33.47 -34.73 51.08
CA LEU A 7 33.76 -33.94 49.85
C LEU A 7 32.43 -33.58 49.18
N MET A 8 32.11 -32.27 49.08
CA MET A 8 31.02 -31.78 48.23
C MET A 8 31.60 -31.49 46.84
N THR A 9 31.14 -32.23 45.86
CA THR A 9 31.39 -31.95 44.43
C THR A 9 30.35 -30.99 43.93
N TYR A 10 30.78 -29.79 43.55
CA TYR A 10 29.94 -28.82 42.81
C TYR A 10 29.94 -29.21 41.33
N GLY A 11 28.80 -29.66 40.83
CA GLY A 11 28.55 -29.83 39.39
C GLY A 11 28.32 -28.48 38.72
N ALA A 12 29.20 -28.05 37.84
CA ALA A 12 28.99 -26.89 36.98
C ALA A 12 27.98 -27.23 35.89
N ILE A 13 26.81 -26.63 35.95
CA ILE A 13 25.84 -26.65 34.83
C ILE A 13 26.31 -25.66 33.80
N ALA A 14 26.84 -26.14 32.65
CA ALA A 14 27.11 -25.34 31.49
C ALA A 14 25.79 -25.02 30.81
N LEU A 15 25.32 -23.79 30.93
CA LEU A 15 24.27 -23.24 30.09
C LEU A 15 24.82 -23.06 28.68
N ALA A 16 24.41 -23.93 27.76
CA ALA A 16 24.63 -23.73 26.33
C ALA A 16 23.83 -22.52 25.88
N LEU A 17 24.52 -21.39 25.66
CA LEU A 17 23.98 -20.25 24.94
C LEU A 17 23.81 -20.66 23.47
N TRP A 18 22.58 -20.98 23.07
CA TRP A 18 22.19 -21.11 21.67
C TRP A 18 22.37 -19.73 21.05
N PRO A 19 23.10 -19.56 19.96
CA PRO A 19 23.10 -18.29 19.26
C PRO A 19 21.66 -18.05 18.76
N ALA A 20 21.05 -16.94 19.19
CA ALA A 20 19.83 -16.45 18.56
C ALA A 20 20.17 -16.20 17.10
N GLU A 21 19.64 -17.02 16.19
CA GLU A 21 19.65 -16.73 14.77
C GLU A 21 18.99 -15.35 14.59
N SER A 22 19.84 -14.36 14.29
CA SER A 22 19.39 -13.07 13.80
C SER A 22 18.59 -13.37 12.54
N ALA A 23 17.25 -13.18 12.61
CA ALA A 23 16.41 -13.20 11.43
C ALA A 23 17.01 -12.17 10.47
N ALA A 24 17.62 -12.63 9.38
CA ALA A 24 18.17 -11.77 8.35
C ALA A 24 17.02 -10.85 7.88
N ALA A 25 17.23 -9.55 7.98
CA ALA A 25 16.33 -8.58 7.39
C ALA A 25 16.15 -9.00 5.92
N GLU A 26 14.91 -9.28 5.53
CA GLU A 26 14.59 -9.70 4.16
C GLU A 26 15.05 -8.58 3.23
N THR A 27 16.01 -8.86 2.37
CA THR A 27 16.53 -7.88 1.43
C THR A 27 15.38 -7.47 0.51
N ALA A 28 15.16 -6.16 0.37
CA ALA A 28 14.14 -5.62 -0.52
C ALA A 28 14.26 -6.29 -1.90
N PRO A 29 13.14 -6.63 -2.56
CA PRO A 29 13.17 -7.23 -3.89
C PRO A 29 13.95 -6.39 -4.89
N ASP A 30 14.58 -7.05 -5.87
CA ASP A 30 15.36 -6.36 -6.91
C ASP A 30 14.51 -5.31 -7.64
N GLY A 31 14.99 -4.06 -7.68
CA GLY A 31 14.29 -2.91 -8.25
C GLY A 31 13.25 -2.27 -7.34
N ALA A 32 13.20 -2.64 -6.06
CA ALA A 32 12.41 -1.90 -5.07
C ALA A 32 13.06 -0.54 -4.77
N PHE A 33 12.22 0.49 -4.65
CA PHE A 33 12.63 1.79 -4.14
C PHE A 33 12.71 1.77 -2.60
N PHE A 34 11.75 1.12 -1.97
CA PHE A 34 11.75 0.80 -0.54
C PHE A 34 10.81 -0.36 -0.22
N ALA A 35 11.00 -0.96 0.95
CA ALA A 35 10.14 -2.00 1.51
C ALA A 35 9.88 -1.72 2.99
N GLU A 36 8.71 -2.13 3.49
CA GLU A 36 8.30 -1.95 4.87
C GLU A 36 7.51 -3.15 5.35
N SER A 37 8.04 -3.86 6.35
CA SER A 37 7.42 -5.04 6.96
C SER A 37 6.46 -4.72 8.11
N PHE A 38 6.48 -3.49 8.64
CA PHE A 38 5.69 -3.07 9.80
C PHE A 38 5.89 -3.91 11.07
N ASP A 39 7.05 -4.54 11.20
CA ASP A 39 7.38 -5.37 12.38
C ASP A 39 7.57 -4.55 13.66
N ASP A 40 7.80 -3.26 13.54
CA ASP A 40 7.98 -2.29 14.62
C ASP A 40 7.47 -0.89 14.23
N ALA A 41 7.46 0.01 15.22
CA ALA A 41 6.97 1.38 15.04
C ALA A 41 8.06 2.39 14.63
N ASP A 42 9.28 1.95 14.34
CA ASP A 42 10.43 2.84 14.04
C ASP A 42 10.44 3.37 12.59
N LEU A 43 9.27 3.63 12.02
CA LEU A 43 9.10 4.02 10.62
C LEU A 43 9.87 5.30 10.26
N ALA A 44 9.92 6.29 11.15
CA ALA A 44 10.66 7.54 10.90
C ALA A 44 12.15 7.30 10.63
N LYS A 45 12.76 6.29 11.26
CA LYS A 45 14.16 5.91 11.01
C LYS A 45 14.37 5.30 9.62
N ARG A 46 13.31 4.81 8.99
CA ARG A 46 13.32 4.20 7.66
C ARG A 46 12.85 5.16 6.55
N GLY A 47 12.80 6.49 6.85
CA GLY A 47 12.50 7.51 5.86
C GLY A 47 11.02 7.91 5.75
N TRP A 48 10.15 7.33 6.58
CA TRP A 48 8.78 7.80 6.67
C TRP A 48 8.68 9.14 7.41
N TYR A 49 7.77 10.00 7.01
CA TYR A 49 7.55 11.31 7.60
C TYR A 49 6.06 11.67 7.66
N ASP A 50 5.73 12.78 8.30
CA ASP A 50 4.39 13.20 8.73
C ASP A 50 3.84 12.28 9.84
N GLY A 51 2.65 11.72 9.68
CA GLY A 51 1.99 10.91 10.70
C GLY A 51 2.53 9.48 10.79
N THR A 52 3.75 9.31 11.29
CA THR A 52 4.43 8.00 11.34
C THR A 52 4.02 7.12 12.52
N GLN A 53 3.03 7.53 13.31
CA GLN A 53 2.55 6.74 14.44
C GLN A 53 1.45 5.79 13.98
N PHE A 54 1.81 4.54 13.78
CA PHE A 54 0.88 3.47 13.44
C PHE A 54 0.64 2.55 14.64
N ARG A 55 -0.55 1.98 14.69
CA ARG A 55 -0.86 0.88 15.61
C ARG A 55 -0.36 -0.42 15.00
N ILE A 56 0.76 -0.91 15.52
CA ILE A 56 1.33 -2.21 15.14
C ILE A 56 0.75 -3.29 16.04
N VAL A 57 0.24 -4.35 15.45
CA VAL A 57 -0.35 -5.50 16.15
C VAL A 57 0.20 -6.82 15.63
N GLY A 58 0.06 -7.89 16.38
CA GLY A 58 0.37 -9.26 15.94
C GLY A 58 -0.64 -9.77 14.90
N GLY A 59 -0.38 -10.96 14.35
CA GLY A 59 -1.23 -11.58 13.33
C GLY A 59 -0.87 -11.11 11.91
N ALA A 60 0.39 -10.75 11.73
CA ALA A 60 0.99 -10.36 10.45
C ALA A 60 0.83 -11.41 9.35
N ARG A 61 0.89 -10.99 8.09
CA ARG A 61 1.01 -11.89 6.93
C ARG A 61 2.37 -12.58 6.92
N ALA A 62 3.42 -11.83 7.28
CA ALA A 62 4.77 -12.33 7.50
C ALA A 62 5.43 -11.54 8.65
N GLY A 63 6.55 -12.02 9.18
CA GLY A 63 7.25 -11.33 10.26
C GLY A 63 6.47 -11.33 11.59
N LYS A 64 6.55 -10.22 12.33
CA LYS A 64 6.05 -10.11 13.70
C LYS A 64 4.82 -9.23 13.86
N GLY A 65 4.70 -8.20 13.03
CA GLY A 65 3.70 -7.15 13.15
C GLY A 65 3.06 -6.73 11.83
N CYS A 66 1.91 -6.10 11.92
CA CYS A 66 1.23 -5.44 10.81
C CYS A 66 0.53 -4.18 11.32
N ILE A 67 0.25 -3.24 10.41
CA ILE A 67 -0.57 -2.08 10.76
C ILE A 67 -2.02 -2.52 10.95
N GLU A 68 -2.67 -2.03 12.02
CA GLU A 68 -4.10 -2.12 12.22
C GLU A 68 -4.74 -0.73 12.12
N TYR A 69 -5.80 -0.65 11.33
CA TYR A 69 -6.71 0.49 11.29
C TYR A 69 -8.08 0.07 11.80
N GLU A 70 -8.65 0.89 12.68
CA GLU A 70 -9.94 0.60 13.33
C GLU A 70 -10.89 1.77 13.17
N TRP A 71 -12.12 1.47 12.81
CA TRP A 71 -13.27 2.37 12.88
C TRP A 71 -14.23 1.82 13.91
N THR A 72 -14.47 2.59 14.97
CA THR A 72 -15.21 2.14 16.15
C THR A 72 -16.73 2.35 16.05
N ASP A 73 -17.16 3.21 15.12
CA ASP A 73 -18.55 3.54 14.89
C ASP A 73 -18.81 3.96 13.43
N ALA A 74 -19.99 4.46 13.15
CA ALA A 74 -20.42 4.94 11.84
C ALA A 74 -19.71 6.24 11.39
N GLN A 75 -18.75 6.75 12.15
CA GLN A 75 -17.99 7.93 11.78
C GLN A 75 -16.82 7.57 10.86
N SER A 76 -16.43 8.49 10.01
CA SER A 76 -15.39 8.25 9.00
C SER A 76 -13.96 8.39 9.52
N LYS A 77 -13.75 8.61 10.81
CA LYS A 77 -12.41 8.75 11.39
C LYS A 77 -11.83 7.37 11.72
N VAL A 78 -10.65 7.10 11.19
CA VAL A 78 -9.87 5.93 11.57
C VAL A 78 -9.17 6.16 12.91
N GLN A 79 -9.10 5.13 13.74
CA GLN A 79 -8.36 5.14 15.00
C GLN A 79 -6.95 4.57 14.80
N GLY A 80 -5.98 5.13 15.53
CA GLY A 80 -4.62 4.60 15.62
C GLY A 80 -3.71 4.90 14.44
N SER A 81 -4.04 5.89 13.60
CA SER A 81 -3.19 6.28 12.48
C SER A 81 -3.40 7.72 12.06
N SER A 82 -2.38 8.26 11.43
CA SER A 82 -2.44 9.49 10.64
C SER A 82 -1.74 9.27 9.30
N PRO A 83 -1.98 10.13 8.29
CA PRO A 83 -1.32 10.00 6.99
C PRO A 83 0.20 10.03 7.13
N ALA A 84 0.87 9.04 6.53
CA ALA A 84 2.32 8.95 6.50
C ALA A 84 2.83 8.88 5.07
N ARG A 85 3.96 9.51 4.82
CA ARG A 85 4.56 9.62 3.48
C ARG A 85 5.97 9.06 3.45
N HIS A 86 6.36 8.58 2.27
CA HIS A 86 7.71 8.17 1.96
C HIS A 86 8.12 8.69 0.58
N LEU A 87 9.30 9.31 0.50
CA LEU A 87 9.86 9.76 -0.78
C LEU A 87 10.68 8.64 -1.43
N PHE A 88 10.75 8.69 -2.75
CA PHE A 88 11.65 7.86 -3.55
C PHE A 88 12.16 8.66 -4.76
N GLU A 89 13.19 8.13 -5.43
CA GLU A 89 13.76 8.79 -6.60
C GLU A 89 12.72 8.94 -7.71
N PRO A 90 12.64 10.12 -8.36
CA PRO A 90 11.64 10.40 -9.38
C PRO A 90 11.65 9.39 -10.53
N SER A 91 10.51 8.76 -10.80
CA SER A 91 10.35 7.72 -11.81
C SER A 91 9.13 7.97 -12.71
N ASP A 92 9.22 7.55 -13.97
CA ASP A 92 8.07 7.50 -14.88
C ASP A 92 7.18 6.28 -14.65
N GLU A 93 7.64 5.32 -13.85
CA GLU A 93 6.95 4.08 -13.53
C GLU A 93 6.97 3.83 -12.03
N VAL A 94 5.87 3.30 -11.50
CA VAL A 94 5.78 2.91 -10.09
C VAL A 94 4.92 1.68 -9.94
N ALA A 95 5.36 0.78 -9.09
CA ALA A 95 4.63 -0.42 -8.69
C ALA A 95 4.48 -0.47 -7.17
N ILE A 96 3.42 -1.10 -6.71
CA ILE A 96 3.17 -1.40 -5.31
C ILE A 96 2.78 -2.86 -5.16
N ARG A 97 3.24 -3.50 -4.10
CA ARG A 97 2.70 -4.71 -3.53
C ARG A 97 2.48 -4.47 -2.04
N PHE A 98 1.33 -4.84 -1.53
CA PHE A 98 1.07 -4.94 -0.09
C PHE A 98 0.06 -6.05 0.17
N TYR A 99 0.01 -6.52 1.42
CA TYR A 99 -1.04 -7.43 1.86
C TYR A 99 -2.10 -6.66 2.62
N LEU A 100 -3.35 -7.00 2.35
CA LEU A 100 -4.54 -6.39 2.94
C LEU A 100 -5.43 -7.49 3.53
N LYS A 101 -5.85 -7.29 4.77
CA LYS A 101 -6.87 -8.13 5.40
C LYS A 101 -8.00 -7.23 5.89
N LEU A 102 -9.24 -7.64 5.61
CA LEU A 102 -10.45 -7.00 6.10
C LEU A 102 -11.04 -7.82 7.25
N SER A 103 -11.61 -7.19 8.27
CA SER A 103 -12.23 -7.91 9.39
C SER A 103 -13.43 -8.74 8.92
N LYS A 104 -13.71 -9.80 9.64
CA LYS A 104 -14.88 -10.65 9.39
C LYS A 104 -16.17 -9.81 9.38
N GLY A 105 -17.00 -10.04 8.37
CA GLY A 105 -18.23 -9.30 8.17
C GLY A 105 -18.01 -7.86 7.68
N TRP A 106 -16.91 -7.60 6.96
CA TRP A 106 -16.60 -6.27 6.43
C TRP A 106 -17.77 -5.70 5.64
N GLY A 107 -18.23 -4.51 6.05
CA GLY A 107 -19.33 -3.79 5.41
C GLY A 107 -18.81 -2.70 4.49
N TRP A 108 -19.38 -2.63 3.29
CA TRP A 108 -19.08 -1.58 2.31
C TRP A 108 -20.07 -0.42 2.49
N SER A 109 -19.62 0.81 2.38
CA SER A 109 -20.44 2.00 2.52
C SER A 109 -21.42 2.24 1.36
N GLY A 110 -21.24 1.54 0.26
CA GLY A 110 -22.00 1.75 -0.97
C GLY A 110 -21.66 3.04 -1.74
N ARG A 111 -20.58 3.75 -1.34
CA ARG A 111 -20.08 4.98 -1.98
C ARG A 111 -18.86 4.71 -2.82
N ASN A 112 -18.52 5.63 -3.76
CA ASN A 112 -17.38 5.46 -4.65
C ASN A 112 -16.01 5.62 -3.97
N TYR A 113 -15.93 6.24 -2.80
CA TYR A 113 -14.67 6.56 -2.11
C TYR A 113 -14.53 5.73 -0.85
N HIS A 114 -14.08 4.47 -0.93
CA HIS A 114 -13.98 3.66 0.26
C HIS A 114 -13.21 2.37 0.10
N PRO A 115 -12.33 2.07 1.04
CA PRO A 115 -11.53 3.02 1.80
C PRO A 115 -10.42 3.59 0.92
N HIS A 116 -10.10 4.86 1.05
CA HIS A 116 -8.85 5.38 0.49
C HIS A 116 -7.71 4.83 1.33
N LEU A 117 -6.83 4.04 0.74
CA LEU A 117 -5.71 3.42 1.46
C LEU A 117 -4.38 4.05 1.08
N THR A 118 -4.02 3.95 -0.18
CA THR A 118 -2.70 4.26 -0.68
C THR A 118 -2.77 5.22 -1.85
N HIS A 119 -1.79 6.12 -1.91
CA HIS A 119 -1.71 7.15 -2.94
C HIS A 119 -0.30 7.23 -3.49
N PHE A 120 -0.18 7.38 -4.81
CA PHE A 120 1.04 7.88 -5.42
C PHE A 120 0.87 9.33 -5.80
N LEU A 121 1.90 10.12 -5.53
CA LEU A 121 1.98 11.54 -5.82
C LEU A 121 3.18 11.81 -6.71
N THR A 122 3.22 13.01 -7.29
CA THR A 122 4.24 13.37 -8.27
C THR A 122 5.09 14.53 -7.80
N THR A 123 6.14 14.84 -8.57
CA THR A 123 7.02 15.98 -8.35
C THR A 123 6.26 17.32 -8.36
N GLU A 124 5.10 17.39 -9.00
CA GLU A 124 4.23 18.57 -9.01
C GLU A 124 3.41 18.73 -7.73
N ASN A 125 3.39 17.70 -6.89
CA ASN A 125 2.64 17.65 -5.63
C ASN A 125 3.56 17.61 -4.40
N SER A 126 4.68 18.32 -4.45
CA SER A 126 5.79 18.20 -3.49
C SER A 126 5.40 18.39 -2.02
N LYS A 127 4.31 19.10 -1.73
CA LYS A 127 3.87 19.40 -0.37
C LYS A 127 2.41 19.01 -0.08
N TRP A 128 1.78 18.23 -0.94
CA TRP A 128 0.34 17.94 -0.83
C TRP A 128 -0.56 19.19 -0.93
N HIS A 129 -0.02 20.34 -1.30
CA HIS A 129 -0.71 21.63 -1.29
C HIS A 129 -0.66 22.37 -2.63
N GLY A 130 -0.19 21.71 -3.68
CA GLY A 130 -0.19 22.33 -5.00
C GLY A 130 -1.63 22.55 -5.51
N PRO A 131 -1.84 23.40 -6.51
CA PRO A 131 -3.14 23.57 -7.12
C PRO A 131 -3.57 22.27 -7.81
N ALA A 132 -4.83 21.86 -7.64
CA ALA A 132 -5.37 20.64 -8.26
C ALA A 132 -5.13 20.56 -9.77
N ALA A 133 -4.98 21.71 -10.43
CA ALA A 133 -4.67 21.79 -11.87
C ALA A 133 -3.29 21.24 -12.26
N SER A 134 -2.38 21.02 -11.31
CA SER A 134 -1.03 20.51 -11.56
C SER A 134 -0.81 19.10 -11.01
N HIS A 135 -1.79 18.55 -10.31
CA HIS A 135 -1.63 17.26 -9.63
C HIS A 135 -1.98 16.09 -10.52
N LEU A 136 -1.34 14.98 -10.23
CA LEU A 136 -1.83 13.64 -10.50
C LEU A 136 -1.73 12.85 -9.20
N THR A 137 -2.84 12.29 -8.77
CA THR A 137 -2.89 11.39 -7.62
C THR A 137 -3.43 10.04 -8.07
N LEU A 138 -2.70 8.98 -7.78
CA LEU A 138 -3.12 7.62 -8.08
C LEU A 138 -3.48 6.90 -6.79
N TYR A 139 -4.60 6.19 -6.80
CA TYR A 139 -5.12 5.42 -5.67
C TYR A 139 -5.12 3.93 -5.99
N VAL A 140 -4.90 3.12 -4.94
CA VAL A 140 -5.09 1.66 -4.96
C VAL A 140 -5.95 1.31 -3.77
N GLU A 141 -7.16 0.84 -4.02
CA GLU A 141 -8.16 0.67 -2.96
C GLU A 141 -9.16 -0.45 -3.25
N PRO A 142 -9.74 -1.11 -2.24
CA PRO A 142 -10.90 -1.96 -2.39
C PRO A 142 -12.19 -1.12 -2.34
N VAL A 143 -13.09 -1.33 -3.30
CA VAL A 143 -14.39 -0.63 -3.36
C VAL A 143 -15.49 -1.62 -3.70
N GLY A 144 -16.44 -1.83 -2.78
CA GLY A 144 -17.54 -2.78 -3.01
C GLY A 144 -17.06 -4.22 -3.27
N GLY A 145 -15.93 -4.60 -2.69
CA GLY A 145 -15.31 -5.90 -2.93
C GLY A 145 -14.50 -6.03 -4.22
N LYS A 146 -14.39 -4.97 -5.01
CA LYS A 146 -13.55 -4.91 -6.22
C LYS A 146 -12.22 -4.23 -5.94
N LEU A 147 -11.18 -4.56 -6.71
CA LEU A 147 -9.98 -3.75 -6.75
C LEU A 147 -10.24 -2.54 -7.65
N ARG A 148 -10.06 -1.37 -7.11
CA ARG A 148 -10.06 -0.09 -7.83
C ARG A 148 -8.67 0.48 -7.91
N LEU A 149 -8.29 0.88 -9.11
CA LEU A 149 -7.19 1.80 -9.36
C LEU A 149 -7.80 3.09 -9.88
N ALA A 150 -7.44 4.24 -9.29
CA ALA A 150 -8.02 5.51 -9.69
C ALA A 150 -6.93 6.54 -10.01
N ALA A 151 -7.16 7.34 -11.03
CA ALA A 151 -6.37 8.50 -11.34
C ALA A 151 -7.22 9.75 -11.12
N GLN A 152 -6.80 10.62 -10.19
CA GLN A 152 -7.51 11.86 -9.87
C GLN A 152 -6.61 13.07 -10.04
N ASP A 153 -7.25 14.23 -10.09
CA ASP A 153 -6.59 15.53 -10.20
C ASP A 153 -5.74 15.69 -11.48
N ILE A 154 -6.09 14.95 -12.54
CA ILE A 154 -5.48 15.11 -13.86
C ILE A 154 -6.03 16.40 -14.49
N GLN A 155 -5.72 17.53 -13.87
CA GLN A 155 -6.29 18.82 -14.23
C GLN A 155 -5.26 19.72 -14.85
N ASN A 156 -4.62 19.25 -15.88
CA ASN A 156 -3.65 20.06 -16.59
C ASN A 156 -4.39 21.03 -17.52
N ALA A 157 -4.00 22.30 -17.50
CA ALA A 157 -4.69 23.36 -18.26
C ALA A 157 -4.74 23.08 -19.76
N GLY A 158 -3.72 22.43 -20.32
CA GLY A 158 -3.65 22.02 -21.72
C GLY A 158 -4.12 20.59 -21.99
N ALA A 159 -4.64 19.88 -20.99
CA ALA A 159 -5.08 18.50 -21.19
C ALA A 159 -6.20 18.44 -22.25
N PRO A 160 -6.10 17.56 -23.24
CA PRO A 160 -7.17 17.36 -24.22
C PRO A 160 -8.48 17.00 -23.51
N HIS A 161 -9.59 17.52 -24.04
CA HIS A 161 -10.91 17.17 -23.53
C HIS A 161 -11.11 15.65 -23.52
N GLY A 162 -11.70 15.14 -22.45
CA GLY A 162 -11.97 13.71 -22.27
C GLY A 162 -10.88 12.91 -21.58
N LEU A 163 -9.78 13.52 -21.12
CA LEU A 163 -8.79 12.87 -20.27
C LEU A 163 -9.23 12.79 -18.82
N THR A 164 -10.09 13.69 -18.40
CA THR A 164 -10.55 13.83 -17.04
C THR A 164 -12.08 13.75 -16.98
N GLN A 165 -12.58 13.24 -15.88
CA GLN A 165 -14.01 13.31 -15.55
C GLN A 165 -14.24 14.52 -14.64
N GLY A 166 -15.20 15.36 -14.96
CA GLY A 166 -15.53 16.55 -14.18
C GLY A 166 -14.78 17.81 -14.62
N PRO A 167 -14.79 18.88 -13.82
CA PRO A 167 -14.24 20.17 -14.21
C PRO A 167 -12.72 20.12 -14.36
N LEU A 168 -12.19 20.83 -15.35
CA LEU A 168 -10.74 20.90 -15.64
C LEU A 168 -9.94 21.60 -14.52
N ARG A 169 -10.59 22.36 -13.65
CA ARG A 169 -9.94 23.05 -12.52
C ARG A 169 -10.83 23.00 -11.30
N GLY A 170 -10.24 22.57 -10.19
CA GLY A 170 -10.92 22.43 -8.91
C GLY A 170 -11.93 21.28 -8.90
N GLY A 171 -12.16 20.73 -7.74
CA GLY A 171 -13.06 19.61 -7.54
C GLY A 171 -12.48 18.25 -7.93
N TYR A 172 -13.30 17.24 -7.78
CA TYR A 172 -12.93 15.87 -8.13
C TYR A 172 -13.14 15.63 -9.61
N ASN A 173 -12.06 15.41 -10.29
CA ASN A 173 -12.08 14.77 -11.59
C ASN A 173 -11.21 13.52 -11.51
N GLY A 174 -11.61 12.49 -12.18
CA GLY A 174 -10.84 11.26 -12.11
C GLY A 174 -11.39 10.20 -13.02
N GLU A 175 -10.55 9.23 -13.28
CA GLU A 175 -10.90 8.02 -13.99
C GLU A 175 -10.69 6.83 -13.06
N PHE A 176 -11.68 5.93 -13.02
CA PHE A 176 -11.68 4.75 -12.18
C PHE A 176 -11.54 3.50 -13.05
N TYR A 177 -10.63 2.64 -12.63
CA TYR A 177 -10.32 1.37 -13.27
C TYR A 177 -10.61 0.25 -12.27
N ASP A 178 -11.84 -0.26 -12.30
CA ASP A 178 -12.29 -1.31 -11.41
C ASP A 178 -12.02 -2.68 -12.00
N SER A 179 -11.77 -3.68 -11.16
CA SER A 179 -11.88 -5.08 -11.57
C SER A 179 -13.34 -5.42 -11.92
N ASP A 180 -13.53 -6.33 -12.87
CA ASP A 180 -14.90 -6.74 -13.27
C ASP A 180 -15.60 -7.51 -12.17
N GLU A 181 -14.85 -8.30 -11.40
CA GLU A 181 -15.37 -9.20 -10.37
C GLU A 181 -15.20 -8.65 -8.96
N VAL A 182 -16.09 -9.09 -8.07
CA VAL A 182 -15.94 -8.92 -6.61
C VAL A 182 -15.00 -10.00 -6.11
N LEU A 183 -13.83 -9.60 -5.61
CA LEU A 183 -12.72 -10.50 -5.34
C LEU A 183 -12.24 -10.47 -3.90
N PHE A 184 -12.44 -9.35 -3.20
CA PHE A 184 -12.05 -9.23 -1.80
C PHE A 184 -13.01 -10.00 -0.90
N GLY A 185 -12.48 -11.07 -0.28
CA GLY A 185 -13.11 -11.71 0.87
C GLY A 185 -12.67 -11.06 2.17
N ASP A 186 -13.46 -11.26 3.20
CA ASP A 186 -13.13 -10.85 4.56
C ASP A 186 -12.33 -11.94 5.31
N ASP A 187 -11.73 -11.55 6.42
CA ASP A 187 -10.99 -12.41 7.37
C ASP A 187 -9.84 -13.23 6.76
N ARG A 188 -9.30 -12.80 5.66
CA ARG A 188 -8.11 -13.41 5.02
C ARG A 188 -7.19 -12.35 4.42
N TRP A 189 -5.91 -12.68 4.32
CA TRP A 189 -4.93 -11.85 3.65
C TRP A 189 -5.06 -11.95 2.12
N HIS A 190 -5.08 -10.81 1.47
CA HIS A 190 -5.01 -10.66 0.03
C HIS A 190 -3.71 -9.97 -0.38
N CYS A 191 -3.05 -10.46 -1.41
CA CYS A 191 -1.95 -9.76 -2.05
C CYS A 191 -2.51 -8.77 -3.07
N VAL A 192 -2.33 -7.48 -2.81
CA VAL A 192 -2.74 -6.38 -3.68
C VAL A 192 -1.52 -5.84 -4.39
N GLU A 193 -1.57 -5.78 -5.71
CA GLU A 193 -0.52 -5.19 -6.52
C GLU A 193 -1.10 -4.19 -7.51
N ALA A 194 -0.36 -3.11 -7.78
CA ALA A 194 -0.66 -2.19 -8.86
C ALA A 194 0.63 -1.73 -9.55
N TYR A 195 0.50 -1.35 -10.82
CA TYR A 195 1.55 -0.77 -11.62
C TYR A 195 1.00 0.38 -12.45
N PHE A 196 1.70 1.50 -12.41
CA PHE A 196 1.38 2.70 -13.16
C PHE A 196 2.60 3.15 -13.96
N LYS A 197 2.36 3.54 -15.20
CA LYS A 197 3.37 4.14 -16.08
C LYS A 197 2.80 5.41 -16.69
N LEU A 198 3.54 6.51 -16.56
CA LEU A 198 3.21 7.74 -17.23
C LEU A 198 3.31 7.56 -18.76
N ASN A 199 2.40 8.19 -19.47
CA ASN A 199 2.44 8.23 -20.93
C ASN A 199 3.60 9.07 -21.43
N THR A 200 4.04 8.80 -22.65
CA THR A 200 4.98 9.64 -23.37
C THR A 200 4.30 10.88 -23.96
N LEU A 201 5.08 11.84 -24.37
CA LEU A 201 4.62 13.07 -25.02
C LEU A 201 5.13 13.12 -26.45
N ASP A 202 4.30 13.67 -27.36
CA ASP A 202 4.71 13.99 -28.74
C ASP A 202 5.10 15.49 -28.82
N PRO A 203 6.40 15.84 -28.75
CA PRO A 203 6.82 17.22 -28.72
C PRO A 203 6.57 17.94 -30.06
N LYS A 204 6.40 17.21 -31.16
CA LYS A 204 6.15 17.80 -32.48
C LYS A 204 4.71 18.26 -32.64
N ARG A 205 3.78 17.59 -31.97
CA ARG A 205 2.35 17.86 -32.03
C ARG A 205 1.80 18.52 -30.78
N ASP A 206 2.66 18.76 -29.78
CA ASP A 206 2.30 19.32 -28.48
C ASP A 206 1.11 18.59 -27.84
N ARG A 207 1.19 17.27 -27.76
CA ARG A 207 0.12 16.44 -27.22
C ARG A 207 0.64 15.21 -26.47
N PRO A 208 -0.12 14.69 -25.50
CA PRO A 208 0.18 13.41 -24.87
C PRO A 208 -0.11 12.24 -25.83
N ASN A 209 0.72 11.21 -25.78
CA ASN A 209 0.43 9.92 -26.39
C ASN A 209 -0.47 9.12 -25.46
N ARG A 210 -1.26 8.22 -26.03
CA ARG A 210 -2.10 7.30 -25.25
C ARG A 210 -1.37 5.96 -25.08
N ASP A 211 -0.28 5.98 -24.33
CA ASP A 211 0.59 4.82 -24.09
C ASP A 211 0.97 4.63 -22.62
N GLY A 212 0.30 5.35 -21.73
CA GLY A 212 0.38 5.12 -20.30
C GLY A 212 -0.30 3.81 -19.91
N ILE A 213 0.10 3.26 -18.75
CA ILE A 213 -0.34 1.95 -18.28
C ILE A 213 -0.91 2.08 -16.87
N VAL A 214 -2.03 1.38 -16.64
CA VAL A 214 -2.62 1.12 -15.33
C VAL A 214 -2.94 -0.37 -15.25
N ARG A 215 -2.27 -1.10 -14.36
CA ARG A 215 -2.48 -2.53 -14.14
C ARG A 215 -2.67 -2.82 -12.66
N GLY A 216 -3.56 -3.78 -12.36
CA GLY A 216 -3.81 -4.25 -11.01
C GLY A 216 -3.92 -5.76 -10.94
N TRP A 217 -3.34 -6.32 -9.89
CA TRP A 217 -3.44 -7.76 -9.60
C TRP A 217 -4.00 -7.95 -8.19
N LEU A 218 -4.79 -8.98 -8.04
CA LEU A 218 -5.24 -9.47 -6.74
C LEU A 218 -4.88 -10.95 -6.62
N ASP A 219 -4.17 -11.32 -5.56
CA ASP A 219 -3.67 -12.67 -5.31
C ASP A 219 -2.91 -13.25 -6.53
N GLY A 220 -2.09 -12.40 -7.19
CA GLY A 220 -1.30 -12.74 -8.36
C GLY A 220 -2.06 -12.75 -9.69
N ARG A 221 -3.39 -12.66 -9.71
CA ARG A 221 -4.23 -12.62 -10.90
C ARG A 221 -4.36 -11.19 -11.42
N LEU A 222 -4.09 -10.95 -12.69
CA LEU A 222 -4.33 -9.66 -13.36
C LEU A 222 -5.85 -9.42 -13.44
N VAL A 223 -6.32 -8.33 -12.86
CA VAL A 223 -7.76 -7.99 -12.75
C VAL A 223 -8.11 -6.61 -13.30
N VAL A 224 -7.10 -5.77 -13.51
CA VAL A 224 -7.21 -4.49 -14.21
C VAL A 224 -6.06 -4.42 -15.21
N ASP A 225 -6.36 -4.18 -16.50
CA ASP A 225 -5.34 -3.95 -17.54
C ASP A 225 -5.78 -2.84 -18.49
N ARG A 226 -5.07 -1.73 -18.42
CA ARG A 226 -5.26 -0.57 -19.30
C ARG A 226 -3.90 -0.09 -19.81
N THR A 227 -3.73 -0.06 -21.13
CA THR A 227 -2.45 0.26 -21.78
C THR A 227 -2.53 1.48 -22.70
N ASN A 228 -3.62 2.23 -22.62
CA ASN A 228 -3.92 3.38 -23.47
C ASN A 228 -4.36 4.61 -22.69
N VAL A 229 -3.87 4.73 -21.45
CA VAL A 229 -4.24 5.84 -20.56
C VAL A 229 -3.37 7.06 -20.80
N VAL A 230 -3.87 8.21 -20.38
CA VAL A 230 -3.09 9.45 -20.32
C VAL A 230 -3.09 9.93 -18.88
N LEU A 231 -1.91 10.03 -18.30
CA LEU A 231 -1.66 10.42 -16.91
C LEU A 231 -0.82 11.70 -16.81
N ARG A 232 -0.15 12.10 -17.91
CA ARG A 232 0.68 13.29 -17.99
C ARG A 232 0.36 14.09 -19.24
N SER A 233 0.16 15.41 -19.10
CA SER A 233 -0.05 16.33 -20.21
C SER A 233 1.23 17.08 -20.58
N THR A 234 1.17 17.84 -21.68
CA THR A 234 2.28 18.69 -22.14
C THR A 234 2.51 19.90 -21.25
N ASP A 235 1.55 20.30 -20.42
CA ASP A 235 1.75 21.39 -19.45
C ASP A 235 2.76 21.03 -18.35
N PHE A 236 2.89 19.72 -18.04
CA PHE A 236 3.79 19.20 -17.01
C PHE A 236 4.69 18.09 -17.57
N PRO A 237 5.52 18.38 -18.57
CA PRO A 237 6.25 17.35 -19.33
C PRO A 237 7.30 16.62 -18.50
N LYS A 238 7.76 17.22 -17.40
CA LYS A 238 8.79 16.68 -16.52
C LYS A 238 8.21 16.01 -15.25
N MET A 239 6.88 16.00 -15.12
CA MET A 239 6.21 15.35 -13.98
C MET A 239 6.60 13.89 -13.89
N LYS A 240 6.98 13.43 -12.68
CA LYS A 240 7.35 12.05 -12.36
C LYS A 240 6.74 11.65 -11.02
N PHE A 241 6.55 10.37 -10.79
CA PHE A 241 6.23 9.85 -9.46
C PHE A 241 7.44 9.99 -8.55
N ASN A 242 7.24 10.42 -7.30
CA ASN A 242 8.32 10.54 -6.33
C ASN A 242 7.88 10.37 -4.88
N GLN A 243 6.60 10.08 -4.65
CA GLN A 243 6.08 10.06 -3.30
C GLN A 243 4.96 9.01 -3.16
N PHE A 244 5.01 8.30 -2.05
CA PHE A 244 3.97 7.39 -1.60
C PHE A 244 3.32 7.96 -0.34
N LEU A 245 1.99 7.80 -0.22
CA LEU A 245 1.20 8.19 0.94
C LEU A 245 0.33 7.02 1.37
N LEU A 246 0.46 6.64 2.62
CA LEU A 246 -0.44 5.72 3.30
C LEU A 246 -1.38 6.54 4.19
N ALA A 247 -2.64 6.61 3.82
CA ALA A 247 -3.60 7.49 4.46
C ALA A 247 -5.03 6.90 4.42
N PRO A 248 -5.28 5.81 5.13
CA PRO A 248 -6.60 5.20 5.10
C PRO A 248 -7.64 6.10 5.74
N TYR A 249 -8.67 6.38 4.98
CA TYR A 249 -9.88 7.04 5.48
C TYR A 249 -11.08 6.61 4.62
N PHE A 250 -12.27 6.76 5.16
CA PHE A 250 -13.47 6.67 4.35
C PHE A 250 -13.81 8.05 3.79
N GLY A 251 -14.10 8.10 2.51
CA GLY A 251 -14.62 9.29 1.86
C GLY A 251 -16.07 9.59 2.28
N PRO A 252 -16.82 10.37 1.50
CA PRO A 252 -18.18 10.73 1.88
C PRO A 252 -19.07 9.49 2.05
N GLY A 253 -19.59 9.29 3.24
CA GLY A 253 -20.46 8.17 3.61
C GLY A 253 -20.24 7.72 5.04
N LEU A 254 -21.10 6.84 5.49
CA LEU A 254 -21.04 6.26 6.83
C LEU A 254 -20.63 4.80 6.73
N LEU A 255 -19.85 4.35 7.70
CA LEU A 255 -19.59 2.94 7.89
C LEU A 255 -20.87 2.23 8.34
N PRO A 256 -21.15 1.01 7.89
CA PRO A 256 -22.31 0.27 8.33
C PRO A 256 -22.21 -0.17 9.80
N HIS A 257 -21.00 -0.42 10.30
CA HIS A 257 -20.68 -0.83 11.67
C HIS A 257 -19.18 -0.64 11.96
N ALA A 258 -18.78 -0.85 13.21
CA ALA A 258 -17.37 -0.91 13.60
C ALA A 258 -16.64 -2.04 12.86
N GLN A 259 -15.43 -1.76 12.36
CA GLN A 259 -14.67 -2.72 11.56
C GLN A 259 -13.19 -2.36 11.51
N LYS A 260 -12.37 -3.31 11.09
CA LYS A 260 -10.91 -3.18 11.05
C LYS A 260 -10.36 -3.63 9.71
N LEU A 261 -9.21 -3.08 9.36
CA LEU A 261 -8.37 -3.65 8.33
C LEU A 261 -6.90 -3.68 8.78
N TRP A 262 -6.12 -4.55 8.15
CA TRP A 262 -4.70 -4.69 8.42
C TRP A 262 -3.93 -4.58 7.12
N ILE A 263 -2.75 -3.94 7.18
CA ILE A 263 -1.81 -3.82 6.06
C ILE A 263 -0.46 -4.36 6.50
N ASP A 264 0.18 -5.11 5.60
CA ASP A 264 1.46 -5.73 5.86
C ASP A 264 2.30 -5.85 4.57
N GLU A 265 3.62 -6.06 4.73
CA GLU A 265 4.53 -6.42 3.64
C GLU A 265 4.46 -5.47 2.44
N LEU A 266 4.55 -4.16 2.69
CA LEU A 266 4.54 -3.14 1.66
C LEU A 266 5.87 -3.09 0.91
N VAL A 267 5.82 -3.09 -0.41
CA VAL A 267 6.97 -2.83 -1.29
C VAL A 267 6.56 -1.84 -2.36
N ILE A 268 7.40 -0.83 -2.59
CA ILE A 268 7.28 0.14 -3.69
C ILE A 268 8.49 -0.03 -4.60
N GLY A 269 8.29 -0.09 -5.91
CA GLY A 269 9.36 -0.27 -6.89
C GLY A 269 9.02 0.30 -8.26
N GLY A 270 9.92 0.15 -9.23
CA GLY A 270 9.72 0.60 -10.62
C GLY A 270 9.11 -0.45 -11.54
N LYS A 271 8.93 -1.69 -11.09
CA LYS A 271 8.35 -2.80 -11.85
C LYS A 271 7.52 -3.70 -10.94
N ARG A 272 6.67 -4.54 -11.53
CA ARG A 272 5.87 -5.52 -10.78
C ARG A 272 6.73 -6.35 -9.84
N ILE A 273 6.25 -6.55 -8.61
CA ILE A 273 6.99 -7.20 -7.52
C ILE A 273 6.61 -8.69 -7.41
N GLY A 274 5.32 -9.01 -7.53
CA GLY A 274 4.78 -10.35 -7.33
C GLY A 274 4.43 -10.67 -5.87
N PRO A 275 3.61 -11.70 -5.65
CA PRO A 275 3.30 -12.20 -4.31
C PRO A 275 4.54 -12.77 -3.61
N LEU A 276 4.52 -12.80 -2.28
CA LEU A 276 5.50 -13.56 -1.51
C LEU A 276 5.47 -15.04 -1.91
N PRO A 277 6.62 -15.73 -1.90
CA PRO A 277 6.67 -17.17 -2.13
C PRO A 277 5.74 -17.92 -1.18
N ALA A 278 5.09 -18.98 -1.68
CA ALA A 278 4.31 -19.88 -0.85
C ALA A 278 5.22 -20.51 0.22
N GLY A 279 4.84 -20.40 1.50
CA GLY A 279 5.61 -20.94 2.64
C GLY A 279 6.33 -19.91 3.49
N LYS A 280 6.44 -18.67 3.07
CA LYS A 280 6.89 -17.55 3.92
C LYS A 280 5.69 -16.81 4.52
N GLY A 281 4.94 -17.43 5.38
CA GLY A 281 3.85 -16.72 6.05
C GLY A 281 2.82 -17.66 6.65
N SER A 282 2.62 -17.50 7.96
CA SER A 282 1.61 -18.10 8.83
C SER A 282 1.86 -19.56 9.28
N ALA A 283 2.47 -19.69 10.44
CA ALA A 283 2.05 -20.72 11.37
C ALA A 283 0.62 -20.36 11.84
N GLY A 284 -0.43 -20.82 11.15
CA GLY A 284 -1.77 -20.57 11.65
C GLY A 284 -2.95 -20.71 10.69
N GLU A 285 -2.87 -21.47 9.60
CA GLU A 285 -4.07 -21.89 8.87
C GLU A 285 -3.85 -23.26 8.19
N ALA A 286 -3.71 -24.29 9.01
CA ALA A 286 -4.02 -25.63 8.58
C ALA A 286 -5.50 -25.88 8.90
N GLY A 287 -6.39 -25.47 7.96
CA GLY A 287 -7.75 -25.97 7.96
C GLY A 287 -7.75 -27.48 7.66
N PRO A 288 -8.68 -28.25 8.21
CA PRO A 288 -8.72 -29.69 8.00
C PRO A 288 -8.94 -30.00 6.52
N ARG A 289 -8.13 -30.89 5.99
CA ARG A 289 -8.39 -31.55 4.70
C ARG A 289 -9.48 -32.60 4.94
N GLU A 290 -10.63 -32.40 4.40
CA GLU A 290 -11.57 -33.46 4.08
C GLU A 290 -11.50 -33.79 2.58
#